data_b966f78f8d8532f2c6fff453002d634e
#
_entry.id   b966f78f8d8532f2c6fff453002d634e
#
_cell.length_a   1.000
_cell.length_b   1.000
_cell.length_c   1.000
_cell.angle_alpha   90.00
_cell.angle_beta   90.00
_cell.angle_gamma   90.00
#
_symmetry.space_group_name_H-M   'P 1'
#
loop_
_entity.id
_entity.type
_entity.pdbx_description
1 polymer ?
#
loop_
_entity_poly.entity_id
_entity_poly.type
_entity_poly.pdbx_seq_one_letter_code
_entity_poly.pdbx_strand_id
1 'polypeptide(L)'
;MTGHSGIVLYRGPSQITGAPIVAIATGLQAARRQARAGVNAKTGAMVQVYILAGGRDPVRAHQSGADAAVCGDCIHRQGSCYVRLDQGPLQVWRAYQRGRYRHASLQVARAALAGLPVRLGTYGDPAAVPTVVWQTVFAQSATHTGYTHQWRTCDQALAHWCMASCDTADETAQARAAGWRTFTVVPTGAESGPDRAILCPASEQAGRLLHCVDCRACDGRAGGRTAHVWIPVHGVQHKQVRFEQLITIGRASC
;
A
#
# COMPACT_ATOMS: atom_id res chain seq x y z
N MET A 1 7.37 -6.50 30.48
CA MET A 1 6.79 -5.54 29.51
C MET A 1 6.03 -6.33 28.48
N THR A 2 4.69 -6.31 28.50
CA THR A 2 3.86 -6.94 27.48
C THR A 2 4.08 -6.19 26.19
N GLY A 3 4.91 -6.75 25.30
CA GLY A 3 5.24 -6.14 24.03
C GLY A 3 4.00 -6.00 23.15
N HIS A 4 3.55 -4.78 22.90
CA HIS A 4 2.50 -4.52 21.94
C HIS A 4 2.93 -5.05 20.56
N SER A 5 2.01 -5.74 19.87
CA SER A 5 2.29 -6.32 18.54
C SER A 5 2.33 -5.28 17.42
N GLY A 6 1.98 -4.02 17.72
CA GLY A 6 1.98 -2.90 16.78
C GLY A 6 1.74 -1.56 17.47
N ILE A 7 1.69 -0.51 16.66
CA ILE A 7 1.52 0.87 17.10
C ILE A 7 0.54 1.60 16.19
N VAL A 8 -0.35 2.42 16.79
CA VAL A 8 -1.23 3.32 16.05
C VAL A 8 -0.41 4.54 15.62
N LEU A 9 -0.36 4.78 14.32
CA LEU A 9 0.35 5.91 13.71
C LEU A 9 -0.53 7.14 13.58
N TYR A 10 -1.81 6.92 13.28
CA TYR A 10 -2.78 7.99 13.07
C TYR A 10 -4.18 7.52 13.43
N ARG A 11 -4.98 8.42 14.00
CA ARG A 11 -6.41 8.28 14.19
C ARG A 11 -7.06 9.66 13.99
N GLY A 12 -7.92 9.76 13.01
CA GLY A 12 -8.54 11.03 12.65
C GLY A 12 -9.33 10.95 11.36
N PRO A 13 -9.68 12.09 10.76
CA PRO A 13 -10.38 12.15 9.50
C PRO A 13 -9.48 11.69 8.33
N SER A 14 -10.07 10.95 7.39
CA SER A 14 -9.45 10.63 6.11
C SER A 14 -9.22 11.89 5.28
N GLN A 15 -8.06 12.00 4.66
CA GLN A 15 -7.77 13.09 3.70
C GLN A 15 -8.54 12.91 2.37
N ILE A 16 -9.09 11.70 2.12
CA ILE A 16 -9.87 11.41 0.91
C ILE A 16 -11.34 11.83 1.09
N THR A 17 -11.96 11.49 2.24
CA THR A 17 -13.40 11.65 2.42
C THR A 17 -13.82 12.42 3.67
N GLY A 18 -12.90 12.72 4.59
CA GLY A 18 -13.20 13.28 5.90
C GLY A 18 -13.74 12.28 6.93
N ALA A 19 -14.10 11.06 6.52
CA ALA A 19 -14.62 10.04 7.44
C ALA A 19 -13.54 9.51 8.39
N PRO A 20 -13.90 9.03 9.61
CA PRO A 20 -12.91 8.54 10.57
C PRO A 20 -12.13 7.33 10.07
N ILE A 21 -10.81 7.34 10.27
CA ILE A 21 -9.91 6.24 9.94
C ILE A 21 -8.88 6.00 11.06
N VAL A 22 -8.21 4.85 11.00
CA VAL A 22 -7.03 4.55 11.81
C VAL A 22 -5.93 3.92 10.97
N ALA A 23 -4.68 4.38 11.12
CA ALA A 23 -3.50 3.76 10.51
C ALA A 23 -2.66 3.06 11.59
N ILE A 24 -2.32 1.79 11.36
CA ILE A 24 -1.69 0.91 12.35
C ILE A 24 -0.48 0.21 11.71
N ALA A 25 0.69 0.36 12.32
CA ALA A 25 1.89 -0.38 11.95
C ALA A 25 1.97 -1.68 12.76
N THR A 26 2.19 -2.80 12.09
CA THR A 26 2.29 -4.14 12.68
C THR A 26 3.56 -4.85 12.22
N GLY A 27 3.93 -5.97 12.87
CA GLY A 27 5.09 -6.76 12.46
C GLY A 27 6.45 -6.17 12.89
N LEU A 28 6.48 -5.19 13.81
CA LEU A 28 7.71 -4.53 14.26
C LEU A 28 8.76 -5.52 14.80
N GLN A 29 8.33 -6.54 15.54
CA GLN A 29 9.25 -7.53 16.10
C GLN A 29 9.86 -8.42 15.01
N ALA A 30 9.05 -8.84 14.03
CA ALA A 30 9.54 -9.62 12.90
C ALA A 30 10.55 -8.82 12.07
N ALA A 31 10.28 -7.55 11.81
CA ALA A 31 11.19 -6.65 11.10
C ALA A 31 12.51 -6.44 11.87
N ARG A 32 12.45 -6.22 13.19
CA ARG A 32 13.66 -6.08 14.03
C ARG A 32 14.55 -7.34 14.04
N ARG A 33 13.93 -8.52 14.01
CA ARG A 33 14.66 -9.81 13.99
C ARG A 33 15.06 -10.24 12.59
N GLN A 34 14.69 -9.48 11.55
CA GLN A 34 14.84 -9.86 10.14
C GLN A 34 14.34 -11.29 9.89
N ALA A 35 13.16 -11.60 10.45
CA ALA A 35 12.59 -12.93 10.43
C ALA A 35 12.43 -13.45 9.00
N ARG A 36 12.84 -14.71 8.77
CA ARG A 36 12.68 -15.38 7.46
C ARG A 36 11.42 -16.23 7.37
N ALA A 37 10.86 -16.65 8.50
CA ALA A 37 9.64 -17.42 8.59
C ALA A 37 8.50 -16.59 9.20
N GLY A 38 7.25 -16.90 8.84
CA GLY A 38 6.06 -16.22 9.37
C GLY A 38 5.88 -14.79 8.89
N VAL A 39 6.60 -14.38 7.83
CA VAL A 39 6.50 -13.06 7.19
C VAL A 39 5.82 -13.17 5.83
N ASN A 40 5.44 -12.03 5.27
CA ASN A 40 4.84 -12.00 3.94
C ASN A 40 5.83 -12.47 2.87
N ALA A 41 5.44 -13.44 2.05
CA ALA A 41 6.30 -14.09 1.06
C ALA A 41 6.84 -13.12 -0.01
N LYS A 42 6.14 -12.04 -0.31
CA LYS A 42 6.55 -11.03 -1.31
C LYS A 42 7.37 -9.91 -0.68
N THR A 43 6.96 -9.42 0.48
CA THR A 43 7.59 -8.24 1.09
C THR A 43 8.78 -8.58 2.00
N GLY A 44 8.86 -9.81 2.48
CA GLY A 44 9.81 -10.18 3.51
C GLY A 44 9.45 -9.53 4.87
N ALA A 45 10.46 -9.35 5.72
CA ALA A 45 10.32 -8.84 7.09
C ALA A 45 10.14 -7.32 7.15
N MET A 46 9.15 -6.79 6.46
CA MET A 46 8.77 -5.38 6.54
C MET A 46 7.67 -5.16 7.58
N VAL A 47 7.72 -4.04 8.28
CA VAL A 47 6.57 -3.51 9.02
C VAL A 47 5.43 -3.25 8.03
N GLN A 48 4.22 -3.70 8.37
CA GLN A 48 3.04 -3.60 7.53
C GLN A 48 2.10 -2.52 8.10
N VAL A 49 1.76 -1.51 7.29
CA VAL A 49 0.80 -0.48 7.70
C VAL A 49 -0.57 -0.81 7.12
N TYR A 50 -1.57 -0.88 7.99
CA TYR A 50 -2.98 -1.05 7.66
C TYR A 50 -3.72 0.25 7.94
N ILE A 51 -4.46 0.74 6.96
CA ILE A 51 -5.33 1.92 7.09
C ILE A 51 -6.76 1.40 7.05
N LEU A 52 -7.50 1.59 8.14
CA LEU A 52 -8.80 0.97 8.36
C LEU A 52 -9.86 2.05 8.56
N ALA A 53 -11.05 1.83 8.00
CA ALA A 53 -12.20 2.69 8.25
C ALA A 53 -12.61 2.63 9.73
N GLY A 54 -12.97 3.76 10.29
CA GLY A 54 -13.44 3.85 11.67
C GLY A 54 -14.81 3.19 11.86
N GLY A 55 -15.01 2.54 13.00
CA GLY A 55 -16.31 2.04 13.43
C GLY A 55 -16.80 0.74 12.78
N ARG A 56 -16.16 0.23 11.73
CA ARG A 56 -16.57 -1.00 11.03
C ARG A 56 -15.36 -1.86 10.70
N ASP A 57 -15.52 -3.20 10.76
CA ASP A 57 -14.51 -4.11 10.26
C ASP A 57 -14.35 -3.99 8.73
N PRO A 58 -13.19 -4.37 8.16
CA PRO A 58 -12.90 -4.16 6.74
C PRO A 58 -13.89 -4.83 5.78
N VAL A 59 -14.46 -5.99 6.16
CA VAL A 59 -15.42 -6.72 5.33
C VAL A 59 -16.74 -5.94 5.26
N ARG A 60 -17.27 -5.53 6.41
CA ARG A 60 -18.48 -4.72 6.49
C ARG A 60 -18.29 -3.31 5.92
N ALA A 61 -17.11 -2.72 6.09
CA ALA A 61 -16.78 -1.43 5.47
C ALA A 61 -16.85 -1.52 3.95
N HIS A 62 -16.31 -2.58 3.36
CA HIS A 62 -16.37 -2.83 1.93
C HIS A 62 -17.81 -3.06 1.45
N GLN A 63 -18.58 -3.93 2.12
CA GLN A 63 -19.97 -4.22 1.77
C GLN A 63 -20.88 -2.98 1.80
N SER A 64 -20.61 -2.03 2.69
CA SER A 64 -21.39 -0.80 2.84
C SER A 64 -20.84 0.39 2.04
N GLY A 65 -19.71 0.24 1.33
CA GLY A 65 -19.02 1.33 0.65
C GLY A 65 -18.20 2.24 1.56
N ALA A 66 -18.20 2.03 2.89
CA ALA A 66 -17.45 2.84 3.85
C ALA A 66 -15.93 2.71 3.70
N ASP A 67 -15.45 1.69 3.00
CA ASP A 67 -14.04 1.52 2.63
C ASP A 67 -13.55 2.63 1.66
N ALA A 68 -14.44 3.43 1.07
CA ALA A 68 -14.07 4.66 0.35
C ALA A 68 -13.22 5.60 1.22
N ALA A 69 -13.42 5.59 2.53
CA ALA A 69 -12.62 6.37 3.47
C ALA A 69 -11.13 6.04 3.43
N VAL A 70 -10.76 4.85 3.01
CA VAL A 70 -9.38 4.37 3.01
C VAL A 70 -8.86 3.97 1.63
N CYS A 71 -9.73 3.79 0.64
CA CYS A 71 -9.35 3.37 -0.70
C CYS A 71 -9.78 4.37 -1.79
N GLY A 72 -10.57 5.40 -1.43
CA GLY A 72 -11.05 6.40 -2.38
C GLY A 72 -11.87 5.81 -3.52
N ASP A 73 -11.58 6.25 -4.72
CA ASP A 73 -12.20 5.84 -5.99
C ASP A 73 -11.45 4.69 -6.68
N CYS A 74 -10.51 4.04 -6.01
CA CYS A 74 -9.76 2.91 -6.55
C CYS A 74 -10.72 1.89 -7.22
N ILE A 75 -10.52 1.62 -8.52
CA ILE A 75 -11.38 0.73 -9.32
C ILE A 75 -11.38 -0.71 -8.79
N HIS A 76 -10.30 -1.12 -8.15
CA HIS A 76 -10.16 -2.49 -7.60
C HIS A 76 -11.16 -2.78 -6.47
N ARG A 77 -11.74 -1.77 -5.84
CA ARG A 77 -12.87 -1.93 -4.89
C ARG A 77 -14.05 -2.64 -5.52
N GLN A 78 -14.17 -2.60 -6.84
CA GLN A 78 -15.24 -3.25 -7.61
C GLN A 78 -14.98 -4.76 -7.85
N GLY A 79 -14.19 -5.41 -7.02
CA GLY A 79 -14.01 -6.86 -6.99
C GLY A 79 -12.68 -7.39 -7.52
N SER A 80 -11.78 -6.53 -8.01
CA SER A 80 -10.44 -6.95 -8.48
C SER A 80 -9.33 -6.79 -7.43
N CYS A 81 -9.59 -6.17 -6.27
CA CYS A 81 -8.58 -6.00 -5.24
C CYS A 81 -8.03 -7.34 -4.76
N TYR A 82 -6.71 -7.53 -4.86
CA TYR A 82 -6.05 -8.77 -4.42
C TYR A 82 -6.00 -8.94 -2.90
N VAL A 83 -6.22 -7.88 -2.13
CA VAL A 83 -6.20 -7.94 -0.66
C VAL A 83 -7.39 -8.79 -0.16
N ARG A 84 -7.08 -9.74 0.71
CA ARG A 84 -8.09 -10.56 1.39
C ARG A 84 -8.53 -9.88 2.68
N LEU A 85 -9.70 -9.23 2.62
CA LEU A 85 -10.24 -8.42 3.73
C LEU A 85 -10.53 -9.26 4.97
N ASP A 86 -10.94 -10.51 4.77
CA ASP A 86 -11.25 -11.51 5.80
C ASP A 86 -10.02 -12.03 6.56
N GLN A 87 -8.83 -11.76 6.07
CA GLN A 87 -7.56 -12.20 6.66
C GLN A 87 -6.83 -11.07 7.40
N GLY A 88 -5.69 -10.60 6.86
CA GLY A 88 -4.84 -9.62 7.51
C GLY A 88 -5.59 -8.38 8.02
N PRO A 89 -6.34 -7.65 7.17
CA PRO A 89 -7.08 -6.48 7.59
C PRO A 89 -8.06 -6.74 8.74
N LEU A 90 -8.84 -7.83 8.68
CA LEU A 90 -9.79 -8.21 9.73
C LEU A 90 -9.09 -8.56 11.03
N GLN A 91 -7.96 -9.28 10.98
CA GLN A 91 -7.21 -9.62 12.18
C GLN A 91 -6.61 -8.39 12.85
N VAL A 92 -6.08 -7.43 12.07
CA VAL A 92 -5.57 -6.16 12.58
C VAL A 92 -6.70 -5.35 13.21
N TRP A 93 -7.86 -5.26 12.55
CA TRP A 93 -9.02 -4.56 13.10
C TRP A 93 -9.48 -5.18 14.44
N ARG A 94 -9.62 -6.52 14.51
CA ARG A 94 -9.98 -7.23 15.73
C ARG A 94 -8.97 -7.01 16.87
N ALA A 95 -7.68 -7.02 16.55
CA ALA A 95 -6.63 -6.75 17.52
C ALA A 95 -6.68 -5.30 18.01
N TYR A 96 -6.97 -4.34 17.13
CA TYR A 96 -7.19 -2.93 17.49
C TYR A 96 -8.36 -2.77 18.44
N GLN A 97 -9.51 -3.38 18.16
CA GLN A 97 -10.69 -3.33 19.04
C GLN A 97 -10.42 -3.91 20.43
N ARG A 98 -9.51 -4.88 20.54
CA ARG A 98 -9.07 -5.45 21.83
C ARG A 98 -7.96 -4.66 22.52
N GLY A 99 -7.62 -3.46 22.04
CA GLY A 99 -6.58 -2.62 22.63
C GLY A 99 -5.15 -3.18 22.54
N ARG A 100 -4.88 -4.08 21.57
CA ARG A 100 -3.56 -4.73 21.43
C ARG A 100 -2.47 -3.83 20.83
N TYR A 101 -2.83 -2.66 20.30
CA TYR A 101 -1.89 -1.73 19.70
C TYR A 101 -1.71 -0.51 20.60
N ARG A 102 -0.46 -0.09 20.75
CA ARG A 102 -0.13 1.08 21.56
C ARG A 102 -0.59 2.35 20.83
N HIS A 103 -1.34 3.19 21.52
CA HIS A 103 -1.53 4.57 21.12
C HIS A 103 -0.33 5.38 21.60
N ALA A 104 0.29 6.14 20.70
CA ALA A 104 1.48 6.90 21.01
C ALA A 104 1.54 8.19 20.18
N SER A 105 2.34 9.16 20.62
CA SER A 105 2.64 10.33 19.81
C SER A 105 3.42 9.93 18.54
N LEU A 106 3.41 10.79 17.53
CA LEU A 106 4.18 10.57 16.29
C LEU A 106 5.69 10.42 16.58
N GLN A 107 6.22 11.11 17.58
CA GLN A 107 7.64 11.00 17.97
C GLN A 107 7.97 9.60 18.51
N VAL A 108 7.09 9.03 19.32
CA VAL A 108 7.25 7.64 19.81
C VAL A 108 7.09 6.64 18.67
N ALA A 109 6.16 6.88 17.74
CA ALA A 109 6.00 6.06 16.53
C ALA A 109 7.26 6.11 15.65
N ARG A 110 7.82 7.31 15.41
CA ARG A 110 9.08 7.51 14.69
C ARG A 110 10.22 6.70 15.32
N ALA A 111 10.41 6.82 16.63
CA ALA A 111 11.46 6.08 17.34
C ALA A 111 11.24 4.56 17.26
N ALA A 112 9.98 4.09 17.29
CA ALA A 112 9.66 2.67 17.17
C ALA A 112 9.94 2.09 15.77
N LEU A 113 9.84 2.91 14.73
CA LEU A 113 10.07 2.55 13.33
C LEU A 113 11.49 2.87 12.82
N ALA A 114 12.31 3.53 13.65
CA ALA A 114 13.68 3.87 13.28
C ALA A 114 14.48 2.63 12.87
N GLY A 115 15.15 2.70 11.72
CA GLY A 115 15.94 1.61 11.16
C GLY A 115 15.14 0.42 10.63
N LEU A 116 13.79 0.45 10.65
CA LEU A 116 12.98 -0.64 10.15
C LEU A 116 12.50 -0.38 8.71
N PRO A 117 12.42 -1.44 7.87
CA PRO A 117 11.75 -1.37 6.58
C PRO A 117 10.23 -1.33 6.76
N VAL A 118 9.53 -0.47 6.02
CA VAL A 118 8.09 -0.26 6.18
C VAL A 118 7.36 -0.33 4.84
N ARG A 119 6.23 -1.05 4.79
CA ARG A 119 5.27 -1.00 3.70
C ARG A 119 4.09 -0.13 4.08
N LEU A 120 3.90 0.97 3.32
CA LEU A 120 2.73 1.83 3.41
C LEU A 120 1.55 1.16 2.71
N GLY A 121 0.38 1.24 3.32
CA GLY A 121 -0.85 0.77 2.65
C GLY A 121 -0.84 -0.72 2.30
N THR A 122 -0.52 -1.60 3.25
CA THR A 122 -0.75 -3.04 3.08
C THR A 122 -2.24 -3.32 2.84
N TYR A 123 -3.10 -2.53 3.44
CA TYR A 123 -4.51 -2.31 3.11
C TYR A 123 -4.85 -0.84 3.35
N GLY A 124 -5.64 -0.26 2.46
CA GLY A 124 -5.94 1.17 2.41
C GLY A 124 -4.85 1.99 1.73
N ASP A 125 -5.23 3.10 1.17
CA ASP A 125 -4.36 4.00 0.40
C ASP A 125 -3.63 4.97 1.35
N PRO A 126 -2.32 5.13 1.24
CA PRO A 126 -1.55 6.10 2.02
C PRO A 126 -2.06 7.54 1.92
N ALA A 127 -2.71 7.92 0.83
CA ALA A 127 -3.32 9.23 0.65
C ALA A 127 -4.46 9.53 1.63
N ALA A 128 -5.04 8.50 2.28
CA ALA A 128 -6.06 8.71 3.31
C ALA A 128 -5.51 9.32 4.60
N VAL A 129 -4.20 9.22 4.84
CA VAL A 129 -3.52 9.69 6.05
C VAL A 129 -2.78 11.00 5.75
N PRO A 130 -2.82 12.01 6.62
CA PRO A 130 -2.09 13.25 6.41
C PRO A 130 -0.60 13.02 6.11
N THR A 131 -0.06 13.66 5.09
CA THR A 131 1.33 13.46 4.63
C THR A 131 2.35 13.74 5.72
N VAL A 132 2.06 14.69 6.63
CA VAL A 132 2.92 14.99 7.79
C VAL A 132 3.15 13.77 8.70
N VAL A 133 2.21 12.83 8.76
CA VAL A 133 2.37 11.58 9.52
C VAL A 133 3.49 10.75 8.89
N TRP A 134 3.46 10.59 7.57
CA TRP A 134 4.48 9.86 6.82
C TRP A 134 5.85 10.53 6.93
N GLN A 135 5.91 11.87 6.75
CA GLN A 135 7.13 12.66 6.94
C GLN A 135 7.77 12.41 8.31
N THR A 136 6.95 12.41 9.35
CA THR A 136 7.45 12.24 10.72
C THR A 136 7.93 10.83 10.97
N VAL A 137 7.11 9.82 10.66
CA VAL A 137 7.40 8.43 11.06
C VAL A 137 8.46 7.76 10.19
N PHE A 138 8.67 8.22 8.96
CA PHE A 138 9.67 7.63 8.05
C PHE A 138 10.97 8.41 7.95
N ALA A 139 11.09 9.54 8.63
CA ALA A 139 12.33 10.31 8.65
C ALA A 139 13.58 9.50 9.05
N GLN A 140 13.39 8.37 9.72
CA GLN A 140 14.46 7.47 10.18
C GLN A 140 14.24 6.00 9.80
N SER A 141 13.29 5.69 8.91
CA SER A 141 13.10 4.32 8.43
C SER A 141 14.28 3.88 7.54
N ALA A 142 14.60 2.58 7.56
CA ALA A 142 15.69 2.03 6.73
C ALA A 142 15.34 2.07 5.25
N THR A 143 14.10 1.74 4.92
CA THR A 143 13.51 1.78 3.57
C THR A 143 11.99 1.67 3.68
N HIS A 144 11.32 2.02 2.61
CA HIS A 144 9.87 1.86 2.54
C HIS A 144 9.42 1.43 1.14
N THR A 145 8.18 0.98 1.04
CA THR A 145 7.46 0.80 -0.22
C THR A 145 6.04 1.31 -0.04
N GLY A 146 5.48 1.95 -1.06
CA GLY A 146 4.11 2.45 -1.02
C GLY A 146 3.54 2.69 -2.40
N TYR A 147 2.21 2.64 -2.48
CA TYR A 147 1.45 2.85 -3.70
C TYR A 147 0.21 3.66 -3.38
N THR A 148 -0.18 4.57 -4.27
CA THR A 148 -1.44 5.30 -4.16
C THR A 148 -2.17 5.32 -5.50
N HIS A 149 -3.47 5.02 -5.50
CA HIS A 149 -4.36 5.26 -6.65
C HIS A 149 -4.88 6.70 -6.67
N GLN A 150 -4.71 7.43 -5.55
CA GLN A 150 -5.17 8.82 -5.41
C GLN A 150 -4.15 9.85 -5.90
N TRP A 151 -3.15 9.44 -6.69
CA TRP A 151 -2.01 10.27 -7.11
C TRP A 151 -2.41 11.56 -7.85
N ARG A 152 -3.62 11.61 -8.46
CA ARG A 152 -4.14 12.81 -9.13
C ARG A 152 -4.58 13.89 -8.15
N THR A 153 -5.14 13.49 -7.03
CA THR A 153 -5.89 14.39 -6.12
C THR A 153 -5.28 14.51 -4.74
N CYS A 154 -4.37 13.62 -4.35
CA CYS A 154 -3.73 13.65 -3.05
C CYS A 154 -2.69 14.77 -2.93
N ASP A 155 -2.23 15.01 -1.71
CA ASP A 155 -1.05 15.83 -1.46
C ASP A 155 0.14 15.31 -2.27
N GLN A 156 0.65 16.10 -3.21
CA GLN A 156 1.71 15.71 -4.14
C GLN A 156 3.05 15.43 -3.44
N ALA A 157 3.22 15.89 -2.20
CA ALA A 157 4.37 15.51 -1.37
C ALA A 157 4.41 14.00 -1.11
N LEU A 158 3.27 13.28 -1.21
CA LEU A 158 3.21 11.83 -1.06
C LEU A 158 4.06 11.08 -2.10
N ALA A 159 4.31 11.67 -3.29
CA ALA A 159 5.21 11.12 -4.31
C ALA A 159 6.63 10.87 -3.81
N HIS A 160 7.03 11.50 -2.69
CA HIS A 160 8.31 11.22 -2.06
C HIS A 160 8.39 9.78 -1.52
N TRP A 161 7.27 9.23 -1.00
CA TRP A 161 7.23 7.91 -0.35
C TRP A 161 6.48 6.84 -1.14
N CYS A 162 5.65 7.23 -2.11
CA CYS A 162 4.78 6.31 -2.84
C CYS A 162 5.02 6.37 -4.34
N MET A 163 4.73 5.25 -5.01
CA MET A 163 4.55 5.18 -6.44
C MET A 163 3.09 5.52 -6.78
N ALA A 164 2.85 6.17 -7.92
CA ALA A 164 1.51 6.20 -8.51
C ALA A 164 1.14 4.78 -8.96
N SER A 165 0.05 4.23 -8.45
CA SER A 165 -0.52 2.98 -8.94
C SER A 165 -1.36 3.27 -10.17
N CYS A 166 -1.00 2.67 -11.30
CA CYS A 166 -1.63 2.89 -12.60
C CYS A 166 -2.11 1.55 -13.17
N ASP A 167 -3.28 1.58 -13.82
CA ASP A 167 -3.92 0.39 -14.35
C ASP A 167 -4.01 0.43 -15.89
N THR A 168 -3.60 1.57 -16.48
CA THR A 168 -3.56 1.77 -17.94
C THR A 168 -2.28 2.48 -18.37
N ALA A 169 -1.98 2.43 -19.67
CA ALA A 169 -0.86 3.16 -20.26
C ALA A 169 -1.07 4.69 -20.16
N ASP A 170 -2.31 5.15 -20.34
CA ASP A 170 -2.65 6.57 -20.26
C ASP A 170 -2.47 7.12 -18.85
N GLU A 171 -2.91 6.38 -17.82
CA GLU A 171 -2.64 6.73 -16.44
C GLU A 171 -1.15 6.79 -16.14
N THR A 172 -0.40 5.82 -16.66
CA THR A 172 1.06 5.79 -16.51
C THR A 172 1.71 7.03 -17.13
N ALA A 173 1.29 7.42 -18.34
CA ALA A 173 1.79 8.62 -18.99
C ALA A 173 1.45 9.90 -18.23
N GLN A 174 0.20 10.04 -17.77
CA GLN A 174 -0.26 11.18 -16.96
C GLN A 174 0.50 11.28 -15.63
N ALA A 175 0.66 10.17 -14.91
CA ALA A 175 1.37 10.15 -13.64
C ALA A 175 2.85 10.54 -13.81
N ARG A 176 3.49 10.07 -14.87
CA ARG A 176 4.88 10.44 -15.20
C ARG A 176 5.01 11.92 -15.56
N ALA A 177 4.08 12.45 -16.36
CA ALA A 177 4.04 13.88 -16.69
C ALA A 177 3.86 14.75 -15.44
N ALA A 178 3.12 14.26 -14.43
CA ALA A 178 2.98 14.89 -13.12
C ALA A 178 4.18 14.65 -12.17
N GLY A 179 5.26 14.02 -12.65
CA GLY A 179 6.49 13.81 -11.89
C GLY A 179 6.45 12.63 -10.92
N TRP A 180 5.47 11.73 -11.02
CA TRP A 180 5.42 10.51 -10.22
C TRP A 180 6.28 9.40 -10.83
N ARG A 181 6.85 8.58 -9.97
CA ARG A 181 7.28 7.23 -10.36
C ARG A 181 6.06 6.32 -10.36
N THR A 182 5.96 5.40 -11.33
CA THR A 182 4.76 4.59 -11.54
C THR A 182 4.99 3.13 -11.21
N PHE A 183 3.96 2.52 -10.63
CA PHE A 183 3.79 1.08 -10.52
C PHE A 183 2.56 0.71 -11.35
N THR A 184 2.79 0.07 -12.50
CA THR A 184 1.72 -0.21 -13.46
C THR A 184 1.32 -1.67 -13.39
N VAL A 185 0.02 -1.93 -13.19
CA VAL A 185 -0.56 -3.26 -13.32
C VAL A 185 -1.02 -3.44 -14.76
N VAL A 186 -0.61 -4.53 -15.39
CA VAL A 186 -0.96 -4.85 -16.77
C VAL A 186 -1.80 -6.14 -16.85
N PRO A 187 -2.56 -6.39 -17.93
CA PRO A 187 -3.32 -7.62 -18.11
C PRO A 187 -2.48 -8.90 -17.99
N THR A 188 -3.15 -10.00 -17.70
CA THR A 188 -2.54 -11.34 -17.71
C THR A 188 -1.97 -11.63 -19.10
N GLY A 189 -0.77 -12.20 -19.16
CA GLY A 189 -0.12 -12.56 -20.43
C GLY A 189 0.57 -11.40 -21.15
N ALA A 190 0.59 -10.18 -20.58
CA ALA A 190 1.39 -9.10 -21.14
C ALA A 190 2.88 -9.47 -21.12
N GLU A 191 3.53 -9.40 -22.28
CA GLU A 191 4.96 -9.73 -22.45
C GLU A 191 5.87 -8.57 -22.03
N SER A 192 5.35 -7.35 -22.01
CA SER A 192 6.08 -6.14 -21.64
C SER A 192 5.19 -5.17 -20.89
N GLY A 193 5.81 -4.32 -20.09
CA GLY A 193 5.17 -3.19 -19.43
C GLY A 193 5.33 -1.89 -20.22
N PRO A 194 4.88 -0.76 -19.64
CA PRO A 194 5.10 0.56 -20.20
C PRO A 194 6.58 0.84 -20.42
N ASP A 195 6.89 1.67 -21.42
CA ASP A 195 8.26 2.07 -21.74
C ASP A 195 9.05 2.49 -20.48
N ARG A 196 10.34 2.14 -20.43
CA ARG A 196 11.24 2.40 -19.30
C ARG A 196 10.80 1.86 -17.93
N ALA A 197 9.88 0.89 -17.90
CA ALA A 197 9.51 0.21 -16.67
C ALA A 197 10.17 -1.17 -16.57
N ILE A 198 10.62 -1.53 -15.38
CA ILE A 198 11.17 -2.87 -15.10
C ILE A 198 10.07 -3.80 -14.59
N LEU A 199 10.13 -5.07 -14.94
CA LEU A 199 9.28 -6.10 -14.34
C LEU A 199 9.59 -6.18 -12.85
N CYS A 200 8.55 -6.23 -12.01
CA CYS A 200 8.70 -6.31 -10.55
C CYS A 200 9.56 -7.53 -10.15
N PRO A 201 10.76 -7.34 -9.58
CA PRO A 201 11.65 -8.46 -9.24
C PRO A 201 11.08 -9.41 -8.16
N ALA A 202 10.08 -8.95 -7.40
CA ALA A 202 9.38 -9.75 -6.41
C ALA A 202 8.12 -10.44 -6.97
N SER A 203 7.89 -10.40 -8.29
CA SER A 203 6.77 -11.07 -8.95
C SER A 203 7.08 -12.54 -9.25
N GLU A 204 6.03 -13.33 -9.47
CA GLU A 204 6.15 -14.71 -9.94
C GLU A 204 6.73 -14.76 -11.35
N GLN A 205 6.35 -13.81 -12.19
CA GLN A 205 6.83 -13.71 -13.58
C GLN A 205 8.34 -13.43 -13.66
N ALA A 206 8.89 -12.75 -12.65
CA ALA A 206 10.34 -12.58 -12.51
C ALA A 206 11.01 -13.73 -11.74
N GLY A 207 10.30 -14.81 -11.41
CA GLY A 207 10.84 -15.91 -10.59
C GLY A 207 11.06 -15.57 -9.13
N ARG A 208 10.46 -14.49 -8.62
CA ARG A 208 10.61 -14.00 -7.22
C ARG A 208 12.08 -13.85 -6.82
N LEU A 209 12.85 -13.20 -7.65
CA LEU A 209 14.30 -13.01 -7.46
C LEU A 209 14.64 -12.31 -6.15
N LEU A 210 13.79 -11.39 -5.68
CA LEU A 210 14.01 -10.57 -4.51
C LEU A 210 12.73 -10.40 -3.68
N HIS A 211 12.88 -10.25 -2.36
CA HIS A 211 11.82 -9.68 -1.52
C HIS A 211 11.80 -8.15 -1.62
N CYS A 212 10.65 -7.51 -1.37
CA CYS A 212 10.55 -6.04 -1.41
C CYS A 212 11.51 -5.36 -0.43
N VAL A 213 11.78 -5.98 0.72
CA VAL A 213 12.74 -5.48 1.72
C VAL A 213 14.15 -5.34 1.16
N ASP A 214 14.53 -6.19 0.21
CA ASP A 214 15.85 -6.19 -0.44
C ASP A 214 15.83 -5.38 -1.75
N CYS A 215 14.73 -5.48 -2.52
CA CYS A 215 14.57 -4.86 -3.81
C CYS A 215 14.54 -3.32 -3.75
N ARG A 216 13.72 -2.74 -2.86
CA ARG A 216 13.56 -1.29 -2.62
C ARG A 216 13.18 -0.46 -3.84
N ALA A 217 12.67 -1.07 -4.91
CA ALA A 217 12.36 -0.35 -6.15
C ALA A 217 11.13 0.58 -6.05
N CYS A 218 10.25 0.39 -5.05
CA CYS A 218 8.96 1.07 -4.94
C CYS A 218 8.92 2.09 -3.79
N ASP A 219 9.97 2.89 -3.66
CA ASP A 219 10.20 3.86 -2.57
C ASP A 219 9.82 5.30 -2.94
N GLY A 220 9.01 5.50 -3.96
CA GLY A 220 8.71 6.83 -4.47
C GLY A 220 9.98 7.54 -4.97
N ARG A 221 10.13 8.83 -4.66
CA ARG A 221 11.31 9.63 -5.03
C ARG A 221 12.39 9.66 -3.95
N ALA A 222 12.11 9.13 -2.75
CA ALA A 222 13.02 9.24 -1.60
C ALA A 222 14.38 8.58 -1.82
N GLY A 223 14.42 7.44 -2.53
CA GLY A 223 15.65 6.70 -2.78
C GLY A 223 16.49 7.22 -3.95
N GLY A 224 16.13 8.32 -4.59
CA GLY A 224 16.83 8.85 -5.76
C GLY A 224 16.76 7.97 -7.02
N ARG A 225 15.96 6.89 -6.99
CA ARG A 225 15.77 6.00 -8.13
C ARG A 225 14.82 6.60 -9.14
N THR A 226 15.05 6.30 -10.42
CA THR A 226 14.23 6.79 -11.54
C THR A 226 13.39 5.69 -12.19
N ALA A 227 13.69 4.43 -11.94
CA ALA A 227 13.00 3.30 -12.56
C ALA A 227 11.51 3.26 -12.21
N HIS A 228 10.69 3.06 -13.21
CA HIS A 228 9.29 2.69 -13.09
C HIS A 228 9.17 1.18 -12.95
N VAL A 229 8.08 0.68 -12.39
CA VAL A 229 7.87 -0.75 -12.16
C VAL A 229 6.55 -1.18 -12.78
N TRP A 230 6.49 -2.37 -13.34
CA TRP A 230 5.25 -2.98 -13.79
C TRP A 230 5.12 -4.41 -13.30
N ILE A 231 3.89 -4.91 -13.28
CA ILE A 231 3.57 -6.29 -12.89
C ILE A 231 2.31 -6.74 -13.61
N PRO A 232 2.25 -7.97 -14.13
CA PRO A 232 0.99 -8.56 -14.55
C PRO A 232 0.01 -8.68 -13.38
N VAL A 233 -1.28 -8.49 -13.65
CA VAL A 233 -2.31 -8.71 -12.62
C VAL A 233 -2.18 -10.12 -12.06
N HIS A 234 -2.27 -10.25 -10.75
CA HIS A 234 -2.06 -11.50 -10.02
C HIS A 234 -3.11 -11.71 -8.94
N GLY A 235 -3.12 -12.89 -8.37
CA GLY A 235 -4.13 -13.32 -7.39
C GLY A 235 -5.01 -14.42 -7.96
N VAL A 236 -6.21 -14.60 -7.39
CA VAL A 236 -7.14 -15.64 -7.86
C VAL A 236 -7.77 -15.26 -9.19
N GLN A 237 -8.01 -16.25 -10.06
CA GLN A 237 -8.41 -16.06 -11.45
C GLN A 237 -9.60 -15.10 -11.63
N HIS A 238 -10.67 -15.23 -10.85
CA HIS A 238 -11.83 -14.36 -10.97
C HIS A 238 -11.53 -12.87 -10.75
N LYS A 239 -10.52 -12.54 -9.93
CA LYS A 239 -10.07 -11.16 -9.70
C LYS A 239 -9.23 -10.63 -10.87
N GLN A 240 -8.46 -11.49 -11.51
CA GLN A 240 -7.70 -11.15 -12.72
C GLN A 240 -8.68 -10.82 -13.86
N VAL A 241 -9.66 -11.70 -14.11
CA VAL A 241 -10.72 -11.46 -15.11
C VAL A 241 -11.48 -10.16 -14.81
N ARG A 242 -11.82 -9.93 -13.55
CA ARG A 242 -12.50 -8.70 -13.13
C ARG A 242 -11.66 -7.44 -13.40
N PHE A 243 -10.36 -7.49 -13.13
CA PHE A 243 -9.45 -6.40 -13.46
C PHE A 243 -9.50 -6.06 -14.96
N GLU A 244 -9.35 -7.07 -15.82
CA GLU A 244 -9.36 -6.89 -17.28
C GLU A 244 -10.68 -6.28 -17.79
N GLN A 245 -11.82 -6.68 -17.21
CA GLN A 245 -13.11 -6.06 -17.51
C GLN A 245 -13.15 -4.59 -17.12
N LEU A 246 -12.65 -4.24 -15.92
CA LEU A 246 -12.69 -2.86 -15.41
C LEU A 246 -11.84 -1.91 -16.26
N ILE A 247 -10.63 -2.31 -16.65
CA ILE A 247 -9.76 -1.47 -17.50
C ILE A 247 -10.31 -1.32 -18.91
N THR A 248 -11.04 -2.31 -19.43
CA THR A 248 -11.71 -2.23 -20.75
C THR A 248 -12.88 -1.27 -20.72
N ILE A 249 -13.71 -1.30 -19.68
CA ILE A 249 -14.84 -0.37 -19.49
C ILE A 249 -14.34 1.07 -19.38
N GLY A 250 -13.28 1.30 -18.59
CA GLY A 250 -12.67 2.62 -18.43
C GLY A 250 -12.14 3.21 -19.74
N ARG A 251 -11.67 2.37 -20.68
CA ARG A 251 -11.25 2.81 -22.02
C ARG A 251 -12.42 3.17 -22.92
N ALA A 252 -13.59 2.58 -22.74
CA ALA A 252 -14.75 2.85 -23.58
C ALA A 252 -15.52 4.12 -23.13
N SER A 253 -15.18 4.68 -21.98
CA SER A 253 -15.84 5.85 -21.38
C SER A 253 -15.05 7.16 -21.56
N CYS A 254 -13.93 7.12 -22.26
CA CYS A 254 -13.12 8.25 -22.71
C CYS A 254 -13.23 8.35 -24.22
#